data_d6003b08901929775d21298d86da703b
#
_entry.id   d6003b08901929775d21298d86da703b
#
_cell.length_a   1.000
_cell.length_b   1.000
_cell.length_c   1.000
_cell.angle_alpha   90.00
_cell.angle_beta   90.00
_cell.angle_gamma   90.00
#
_symmetry.space_group_name_H-M   'P 1'
#
loop_
_entity.id
_entity.type
_entity.pdbx_description
1 polymer ?
#
loop_
_entity_poly.entity_id
_entity_poly.type
_entity_poly.pdbx_seq_one_letter_code
_entity_poly.pdbx_strand_id
1 'polypeptide(L)'
;MAMKSLKEMQETALNATKPGTVNPVEMLRLEALTSFEKYTKLMFKAQYKRSFIVAEHHKKIFGALQDVVDGKITRLIINIAPRYGKTELVIKSFISWAFALNPRCRFLHLSYSDILVNDNSDTVRNIMSEELYKTLFPNSALASDKGSAKRWKTKSGGELYAVSTQGQVTGFGAGAVDELSLIHISEPTRRSY
;
A
#
# COMPACT_ATOMS: atom_id res chain seq x y z
N MET A 1 -1.98 0.72 -22.87
CA MET A 1 -1.77 -0.74 -22.69
C MET A 1 -2.62 -1.12 -21.49
N ALA A 2 -3.73 -1.83 -21.72
CA ALA A 2 -4.73 -2.11 -20.67
C ALA A 2 -4.11 -2.91 -19.52
N MET A 3 -4.38 -2.51 -18.30
CA MET A 3 -4.07 -3.30 -17.10
C MET A 3 -4.71 -4.67 -17.25
N LYS A 4 -3.92 -5.74 -17.22
CA LYS A 4 -4.48 -7.07 -17.04
C LYS A 4 -5.28 -7.08 -15.75
N SER A 5 -6.54 -7.48 -15.83
CA SER A 5 -7.38 -7.57 -14.64
C SER A 5 -6.74 -8.52 -13.63
N LEU A 6 -6.99 -8.31 -12.34
CA LEU A 6 -6.51 -9.22 -11.28
C LEU A 6 -6.88 -10.68 -11.61
N LYS A 7 -8.05 -10.90 -12.25
CA LYS A 7 -8.50 -12.21 -12.75
C LYS A 7 -7.58 -12.79 -13.82
N GLU A 8 -7.14 -11.97 -14.78
CA GLU A 8 -6.21 -12.44 -15.83
C GLU A 8 -4.82 -12.76 -15.28
N MET A 9 -4.38 -12.05 -14.25
CA MET A 9 -3.14 -12.37 -13.55
C MET A 9 -3.28 -13.66 -12.72
N GLN A 10 -4.42 -13.88 -12.10
CA GLN A 10 -4.74 -15.12 -11.38
C GLN A 10 -4.82 -16.32 -12.33
N GLU A 11 -5.49 -16.20 -13.45
CA GLU A 11 -5.59 -17.26 -14.46
C GLU A 11 -4.23 -17.56 -15.12
N THR A 12 -3.43 -16.53 -15.38
CA THR A 12 -2.09 -16.72 -15.94
C THR A 12 -1.16 -17.46 -14.96
N ALA A 13 -1.25 -17.15 -13.67
CA ALA A 13 -0.47 -17.80 -12.62
C ALA A 13 -0.95 -19.23 -12.36
N LEU A 14 -2.27 -19.48 -12.42
CA LEU A 14 -2.86 -20.81 -12.26
C LEU A 14 -2.50 -21.75 -13.43
N ASN A 15 -2.46 -21.20 -14.66
CA ASN A 15 -2.14 -21.96 -15.87
C ASN A 15 -0.63 -22.20 -16.07
N ALA A 16 0.23 -21.44 -15.38
CA ALA A 16 1.69 -21.62 -15.42
C ALA A 16 2.20 -22.72 -14.47
N THR A 17 1.36 -23.26 -13.60
CA THR A 17 1.73 -24.31 -12.65
C THR A 17 1.48 -25.69 -13.26
N LYS A 18 2.55 -26.33 -13.75
CA LYS A 18 2.55 -27.79 -13.95
C LYS A 18 2.31 -28.46 -12.58
N PRO A 19 1.44 -29.48 -12.48
CA PRO A 19 1.24 -30.21 -11.24
C PRO A 19 2.54 -30.93 -10.85
N GLY A 20 3.21 -30.44 -9.78
CA GLY A 20 4.39 -31.13 -9.25
C GLY A 20 5.31 -30.36 -8.33
N THR A 21 5.49 -29.04 -8.53
CA THR A 21 6.41 -28.27 -7.67
C THR A 21 6.00 -26.80 -7.61
N VAL A 22 5.01 -26.51 -6.80
CA VAL A 22 4.70 -25.09 -6.52
C VAL A 22 5.78 -24.57 -5.55
N ASN A 23 6.56 -23.60 -6.03
CA ASN A 23 7.54 -22.93 -5.18
C ASN A 23 6.81 -22.25 -4.01
N PRO A 24 7.13 -22.58 -2.74
CA PRO A 24 6.47 -21.98 -1.58
C PRO A 24 6.49 -20.44 -1.58
N VAL A 25 7.54 -19.84 -2.12
CA VAL A 25 7.67 -18.37 -2.25
C VAL A 25 6.65 -17.82 -3.22
N GLU A 26 6.41 -18.50 -4.34
CA GLU A 26 5.43 -18.06 -5.34
C GLU A 26 3.99 -18.22 -4.83
N MET A 27 3.70 -19.29 -4.08
CA MET A 27 2.40 -19.41 -3.40
C MET A 27 2.16 -18.26 -2.43
N LEU A 28 3.15 -17.97 -1.59
CA LEU A 28 3.07 -16.88 -0.62
C LEU A 28 2.89 -15.53 -1.30
N ARG A 29 3.58 -15.31 -2.42
CA ARG A 29 3.43 -14.12 -3.26
C ARG A 29 2.02 -14.00 -3.82
N LEU A 30 1.47 -15.05 -4.41
CA LEU A 30 0.11 -15.07 -4.95
C LEU A 30 -0.94 -14.78 -3.87
N GLU A 31 -0.82 -15.42 -2.72
CA GLU A 31 -1.70 -15.16 -1.59
C GLU A 31 -1.65 -13.69 -1.12
N ALA A 32 -0.46 -13.12 -1.05
CA ALA A 32 -0.28 -11.73 -0.67
C ALA A 32 -0.82 -10.76 -1.73
N LEU A 33 -0.69 -11.06 -3.03
CA LEU A 33 -1.22 -10.22 -4.10
C LEU A 33 -2.75 -10.30 -4.21
N THR A 34 -3.35 -11.45 -3.92
CA THR A 34 -4.79 -11.67 -4.07
C THR A 34 -5.62 -11.19 -2.88
N SER A 35 -5.01 -11.01 -1.71
CA SER A 35 -5.71 -10.63 -0.49
C SER A 35 -4.94 -9.62 0.34
N PHE A 36 -5.55 -8.44 0.49
CA PHE A 36 -4.99 -7.39 1.33
C PHE A 36 -4.84 -7.83 2.80
N GLU A 37 -5.77 -8.62 3.32
CA GLU A 37 -5.67 -9.17 4.67
C GLU A 37 -4.45 -10.09 4.82
N LYS A 38 -4.23 -11.01 3.88
CA LYS A 38 -3.08 -11.92 3.89
C LYS A 38 -1.76 -11.16 3.79
N TYR A 39 -1.69 -10.19 2.87
CA TYR A 39 -0.55 -9.31 2.74
C TYR A 39 -0.24 -8.59 4.05
N THR A 40 -1.24 -7.95 4.66
CA THR A 40 -1.06 -7.20 5.91
C THR A 40 -0.55 -8.09 7.04
N LYS A 41 -1.15 -9.27 7.23
CA LYS A 41 -0.70 -10.23 8.25
C LYS A 41 0.75 -10.66 8.04
N LEU A 42 1.12 -10.92 6.79
CA LEU A 42 2.45 -11.35 6.40
C LEU A 42 3.50 -10.26 6.69
N MET A 43 3.27 -9.05 6.17
CA MET A 43 4.23 -7.95 6.31
C MET A 43 4.30 -7.43 7.74
N PHE A 44 3.18 -7.38 8.46
CA PHE A 44 3.17 -7.03 9.87
C PHE A 44 4.01 -8.00 10.71
N LYS A 45 3.90 -9.32 10.45
CA LYS A 45 4.73 -10.33 11.12
C LYS A 45 6.22 -10.17 10.76
N ALA A 46 6.52 -9.86 9.50
CA ALA A 46 7.91 -9.62 9.08
C ALA A 46 8.52 -8.41 9.79
N GLN A 47 7.78 -7.30 9.87
CA GLN A 47 8.26 -6.04 10.43
C GLN A 47 8.31 -6.04 11.97
N TYR A 48 7.23 -6.49 12.62
CA TYR A 48 7.08 -6.37 14.08
C TYR A 48 7.38 -7.67 14.86
N LYS A 49 7.70 -8.77 14.16
CA LYS A 49 7.97 -10.11 14.73
C LYS A 49 6.82 -10.64 15.60
N ARG A 50 5.61 -10.16 15.37
CA ARG A 50 4.38 -10.58 16.06
C ARG A 50 3.21 -10.66 15.09
N SER A 51 2.19 -11.45 15.42
CA SER A 51 1.02 -11.61 14.57
C SER A 51 0.09 -10.39 14.65
N PHE A 52 -0.50 -9.99 13.52
CA PHE A 52 -1.57 -8.99 13.47
C PHE A 52 -2.87 -9.61 13.96
N ILE A 53 -3.45 -9.05 15.03
CA ILE A 53 -4.72 -9.52 15.60
C ILE A 53 -5.86 -8.84 14.84
N VAL A 54 -6.65 -9.63 14.12
CA VAL A 54 -7.78 -9.15 13.33
C VAL A 54 -9.04 -9.06 14.18
N ALA A 55 -9.60 -7.86 14.28
CA ALA A 55 -10.92 -7.62 14.87
C ALA A 55 -11.96 -7.39 13.75
N GLU A 56 -13.26 -7.38 14.07
CA GLU A 56 -14.34 -7.24 13.09
C GLU A 56 -14.26 -5.94 12.28
N HIS A 57 -13.87 -4.82 12.90
CA HIS A 57 -13.67 -3.56 12.18
C HIS A 57 -12.51 -3.63 11.18
N HIS A 58 -11.47 -4.42 11.46
CA HIS A 58 -10.37 -4.64 10.51
C HIS A 58 -10.85 -5.38 9.27
N LYS A 59 -11.72 -6.39 9.42
CA LYS A 59 -12.30 -7.14 8.28
C LYS A 59 -13.06 -6.21 7.33
N LYS A 60 -13.85 -5.28 7.90
CA LYS A 60 -14.56 -4.27 7.10
C LYS A 60 -13.60 -3.35 6.34
N ILE A 61 -12.50 -2.93 6.97
CA ILE A 61 -11.47 -2.11 6.32
C ILE A 61 -10.77 -2.91 5.22
N PHE A 62 -10.41 -4.17 5.48
CA PHE A 62 -9.79 -5.03 4.47
C PHE A 62 -10.69 -5.18 3.23
N GLY A 63 -11.96 -5.48 3.43
CA GLY A 63 -12.93 -5.60 2.34
C GLY A 63 -13.07 -4.31 1.54
N ALA A 64 -13.23 -3.17 2.22
CA ALA A 64 -13.38 -1.88 1.55
C ALA A 64 -12.13 -1.47 0.75
N LEU A 65 -10.92 -1.70 1.28
CA LEU A 65 -9.67 -1.41 0.57
C LEU A 65 -9.40 -2.39 -0.58
N GLN A 66 -9.83 -3.64 -0.45
CA GLN A 66 -9.82 -4.60 -1.56
C GLN A 66 -10.75 -4.11 -2.69
N ASP A 67 -11.95 -3.66 -2.37
CA ASP A 67 -12.90 -3.13 -3.34
C ASP A 67 -12.41 -1.86 -4.05
N VAL A 68 -11.58 -1.04 -3.38
CA VAL A 68 -10.88 0.09 -4.02
C VAL A 68 -9.91 -0.41 -5.09
N VAL A 69 -9.09 -1.41 -4.77
CA VAL A 69 -8.13 -2.00 -5.73
C VAL A 69 -8.84 -2.71 -6.88
N ASP A 70 -9.95 -3.38 -6.58
CA ASP A 70 -10.79 -4.05 -7.59
C ASP A 70 -11.56 -3.03 -8.48
N GLY A 71 -11.45 -1.74 -8.21
CA GLY A 71 -12.13 -0.68 -8.96
C GLY A 71 -13.63 -0.55 -8.69
N LYS A 72 -14.16 -1.26 -7.70
CA LYS A 72 -15.58 -1.20 -7.31
C LYS A 72 -15.91 0.09 -6.53
N ILE A 73 -14.93 0.60 -5.79
CA ILE A 73 -15.04 1.83 -5.00
C ILE A 73 -13.98 2.82 -5.49
N THR A 74 -14.41 4.00 -5.93
CA THR A 74 -13.51 5.08 -6.36
C THR A 74 -13.31 6.15 -5.29
N ARG A 75 -14.18 6.20 -4.28
CA ARG A 75 -14.10 7.14 -3.16
C ARG A 75 -14.48 6.42 -1.87
N LEU A 76 -13.56 6.42 -0.91
CA LEU A 76 -13.74 5.74 0.36
C LEU A 76 -13.49 6.70 1.51
N ILE A 77 -14.41 6.76 2.45
CA ILE A 77 -14.25 7.46 3.74
C ILE A 77 -14.25 6.42 4.85
N ILE A 78 -13.19 6.44 5.67
CA ILE A 78 -13.06 5.55 6.83
C ILE A 78 -13.07 6.39 8.10
N ASN A 79 -14.15 6.27 8.86
CA ASN A 79 -14.28 6.89 10.18
C ASN A 79 -14.20 5.83 11.28
N ILE A 80 -13.16 5.90 12.09
CA ILE A 80 -12.92 4.95 13.17
C ILE A 80 -12.19 5.66 14.33
N ALA A 81 -12.42 5.22 15.54
CA ALA A 81 -11.79 5.78 16.72
C ALA A 81 -10.24 5.71 16.65
N PRO A 82 -9.53 6.63 17.32
CA PRO A 82 -8.07 6.58 17.42
C PRO A 82 -7.58 5.25 18.00
N ARG A 83 -6.39 4.80 17.59
CA ARG A 83 -5.70 3.57 18.04
C ARG A 83 -6.35 2.24 17.61
N TYR A 84 -7.31 2.27 16.69
CA TYR A 84 -7.92 1.06 16.11
C TYR A 84 -7.27 0.63 14.77
N GLY A 85 -6.01 0.90 14.57
CA GLY A 85 -5.23 0.39 13.42
C GLY A 85 -5.42 1.14 12.10
N LYS A 86 -6.19 2.26 12.06
CA LYS A 86 -6.46 3.00 10.81
C LYS A 86 -5.20 3.31 10.02
N THR A 87 -4.22 4.00 10.62
CA THR A 87 -2.97 4.40 9.97
C THR A 87 -2.16 3.19 9.51
N GLU A 88 -2.11 2.14 10.34
CA GLU A 88 -1.40 0.91 10.01
C GLU A 88 -1.97 0.23 8.77
N LEU A 89 -3.29 0.14 8.67
CA LEU A 89 -3.96 -0.52 7.56
C LEU A 89 -4.04 0.37 6.31
N VAL A 90 -4.55 1.59 6.47
CA VAL A 90 -4.95 2.43 5.33
C VAL A 90 -3.76 3.14 4.70
N ILE A 91 -2.73 3.46 5.50
CA ILE A 91 -1.53 4.13 4.95
C ILE A 91 -0.42 3.12 4.75
N LYS A 92 0.08 2.56 5.83
CA LYS A 92 1.31 1.78 5.78
C LYS A 92 1.16 0.50 4.97
N SER A 93 0.21 -0.34 5.34
CA SER A 93 -0.02 -1.61 4.66
C SER A 93 -0.62 -1.44 3.28
N PHE A 94 -1.60 -0.53 3.12
CA PHE A 94 -2.29 -0.38 1.84
C PHE A 94 -1.39 0.24 0.75
N ILE A 95 -0.63 1.29 1.07
CA ILE A 95 0.27 1.91 0.09
C ILE A 95 1.36 0.92 -0.34
N SER A 96 1.98 0.22 0.61
CA SER A 96 3.01 -0.77 0.29
C SER A 96 2.45 -1.95 -0.52
N TRP A 97 1.22 -2.39 -0.23
CA TRP A 97 0.53 -3.41 -1.00
C TRP A 97 0.18 -2.95 -2.42
N ALA A 98 -0.32 -1.74 -2.57
CA ALA A 98 -0.64 -1.20 -3.87
C ALA A 98 0.61 -1.06 -4.77
N PHE A 99 1.78 -0.72 -4.21
CA PHE A 99 3.05 -0.79 -4.94
C PHE A 99 3.44 -2.24 -5.30
N ALA A 100 3.11 -3.23 -4.47
CA ALA A 100 3.35 -4.63 -4.81
C ALA A 100 2.48 -5.08 -5.99
N LEU A 101 1.23 -4.61 -6.07
CA LEU A 101 0.31 -4.87 -7.17
C LEU A 101 0.69 -4.12 -8.44
N ASN A 102 0.95 -2.83 -8.31
CA ASN A 102 1.36 -1.97 -9.41
C ASN A 102 2.52 -1.06 -8.99
N PRO A 103 3.78 -1.40 -9.36
CA PRO A 103 4.96 -0.63 -9.00
C PRO A 103 5.01 0.80 -9.57
N ARG A 104 4.10 1.14 -10.49
CA ARG A 104 4.00 2.48 -11.10
C ARG A 104 2.97 3.39 -10.44
N CYS A 105 2.26 2.92 -9.41
CA CYS A 105 1.30 3.73 -8.67
C CYS A 105 1.91 5.04 -8.19
N ARG A 106 1.09 6.09 -8.15
CA ARG A 106 1.49 7.39 -7.63
C ARG A 106 0.57 7.76 -6.48
N PHE A 107 1.13 8.03 -5.32
CA PHE A 107 0.40 8.36 -4.10
C PHE A 107 0.70 9.77 -3.64
N LEU A 108 -0.35 10.51 -3.32
CA LEU A 108 -0.28 11.74 -2.54
C LEU A 108 -0.82 11.45 -1.14
N HIS A 109 0.06 11.46 -0.15
CA HIS A 109 -0.30 11.30 1.25
C HIS A 109 -0.33 12.66 1.94
N LEU A 110 -1.53 13.05 2.39
CA LEU A 110 -1.76 14.29 3.11
C LEU A 110 -2.06 14.03 4.58
N SER A 111 -1.44 14.80 5.48
CA SER A 111 -1.77 14.82 6.91
C SER A 111 -1.68 16.25 7.45
N TYR A 112 -2.22 16.49 8.63
CA TYR A 112 -2.12 17.82 9.26
C TYR A 112 -0.72 18.13 9.80
N SER A 113 0.09 17.11 10.07
CA SER A 113 1.42 17.24 10.69
C SER A 113 2.53 16.74 9.76
N ASP A 114 3.56 17.56 9.57
CA ASP A 114 4.77 17.18 8.84
C ASP A 114 5.48 15.97 9.46
N ILE A 115 5.50 15.89 10.79
CA ILE A 115 6.12 14.77 11.51
C ILE A 115 5.37 13.48 11.17
N LEU A 116 4.05 13.46 11.34
CA LEU A 116 3.24 12.27 11.08
C LEU A 116 3.29 11.82 9.62
N VAL A 117 3.28 12.76 8.68
CA VAL A 117 3.32 12.42 7.26
C VAL A 117 4.66 11.81 6.87
N ASN A 118 5.75 12.33 7.43
CA ASN A 118 7.10 11.79 7.19
C ASN A 118 7.27 10.41 7.85
N ASP A 119 6.86 10.24 9.10
CA ASP A 119 6.93 8.96 9.82
C ASP A 119 6.15 7.86 9.10
N ASN A 120 4.97 8.18 8.58
CA ASN A 120 4.17 7.25 7.80
C ASN A 120 4.87 6.88 6.49
N SER A 121 5.41 7.86 5.78
CA SER A 121 6.14 7.65 4.53
C SER A 121 7.39 6.78 4.75
N ASP A 122 8.18 7.07 5.79
CA ASP A 122 9.34 6.27 6.15
C ASP A 122 8.96 4.84 6.55
N THR A 123 7.83 4.67 7.24
CA THR A 123 7.35 3.32 7.57
C THR A 123 6.99 2.53 6.31
N VAL A 124 6.34 3.15 5.31
CA VAL A 124 6.06 2.48 4.02
C VAL A 124 7.37 2.08 3.34
N ARG A 125 8.38 2.96 3.31
CA ARG A 125 9.71 2.64 2.77
C ARG A 125 10.37 1.47 3.49
N ASN A 126 10.28 1.45 4.83
CA ASN A 126 10.82 0.38 5.66
C ASN A 126 10.16 -0.97 5.34
N ILE A 127 8.82 -1.00 5.21
CA ILE A 127 8.10 -2.22 4.78
C ILE A 127 8.62 -2.69 3.42
N MET A 128 8.75 -1.79 2.43
CA MET A 128 9.23 -2.14 1.10
C MET A 128 10.72 -2.51 1.07
N SER A 129 11.47 -2.14 2.11
CA SER A 129 12.89 -2.47 2.30
C SER A 129 13.11 -3.81 3.01
N GLU A 130 12.07 -4.38 3.63
CA GLU A 130 12.15 -5.70 4.25
C GLU A 130 12.58 -6.77 3.25
N GLU A 131 13.42 -7.70 3.68
CA GLU A 131 13.94 -8.75 2.81
C GLU A 131 12.83 -9.62 2.22
N LEU A 132 11.82 -9.93 3.04
CA LEU A 132 10.65 -10.67 2.58
C LEU A 132 9.90 -9.90 1.48
N TYR A 133 9.70 -8.58 1.64
CA TYR A 133 9.02 -7.77 0.62
C TYR A 133 9.80 -7.76 -0.70
N LYS A 134 11.12 -7.56 -0.66
CA LYS A 134 11.97 -7.57 -1.84
C LYS A 134 11.96 -8.92 -2.56
N THR A 135 11.95 -10.00 -1.80
CA THR A 135 11.89 -11.37 -2.34
C THR A 135 10.56 -11.63 -3.04
N LEU A 136 9.45 -11.22 -2.42
CA LEU A 136 8.10 -11.45 -2.97
C LEU A 136 7.76 -10.49 -4.12
N PHE A 137 8.23 -9.23 -4.06
CA PHE A 137 7.84 -8.17 -4.98
C PHE A 137 9.04 -7.42 -5.58
N PRO A 138 9.93 -8.11 -6.30
CA PRO A 138 11.18 -7.52 -6.80
C PRO A 138 10.96 -6.34 -7.75
N ASN A 139 9.83 -6.32 -8.46
CA ASN A 139 9.47 -5.23 -9.38
C ASN A 139 9.11 -3.92 -8.66
N SER A 140 8.80 -3.99 -7.37
CA SER A 140 8.44 -2.83 -6.52
C SER A 140 9.63 -2.26 -5.75
N ALA A 141 10.85 -2.62 -6.13
CA ALA A 141 12.05 -2.14 -5.47
C ALA A 141 12.12 -0.60 -5.49
N LEU A 142 12.56 -0.05 -4.37
CA LEU A 142 12.83 1.38 -4.26
C LEU A 142 13.95 1.81 -5.20
N ALA A 143 13.82 3.00 -5.79
CA ALA A 143 14.90 3.59 -6.54
C ALA A 143 16.10 3.85 -5.60
N SER A 144 17.32 3.70 -6.14
CA SER A 144 18.56 3.97 -5.38
C SER A 144 18.78 5.45 -5.08
N ASP A 145 17.92 6.30 -5.64
CA ASP A 145 17.93 7.73 -5.42
C ASP A 145 17.64 8.03 -3.95
N LYS A 146 18.41 8.94 -3.35
CA LYS A 146 18.28 9.38 -1.96
C LYS A 146 17.02 10.25 -1.78
N GLY A 147 15.85 9.73 -2.15
CA GLY A 147 14.59 10.41 -1.93
C GLY A 147 14.43 10.80 -0.46
N SER A 148 13.94 12.01 -0.22
CA SER A 148 13.62 12.44 1.15
C SER A 148 12.44 11.62 1.71
N ALA A 149 12.21 11.65 3.03
CA ALA A 149 11.00 11.10 3.62
C ALA A 149 9.72 11.65 2.99
N LYS A 150 9.79 12.89 2.46
CA LYS A 150 8.65 13.56 1.82
C LYS A 150 8.35 13.04 0.41
N ARG A 151 9.33 12.57 -0.32
CA ARG A 151 9.15 12.18 -1.72
C ARG A 151 10.16 11.14 -2.15
N TRP A 152 9.69 10.01 -2.62
CA TRP A 152 10.53 8.93 -3.11
C TRP A 152 9.84 8.14 -4.23
N LYS A 153 10.63 7.36 -4.97
CA LYS A 153 10.18 6.65 -6.15
C LYS A 153 10.54 5.17 -6.08
N THR A 154 9.77 4.37 -6.81
CA THR A 154 10.16 3.00 -7.17
C THR A 154 11.05 3.00 -8.42
N LYS A 155 11.81 1.93 -8.63
CA LYS A 155 12.59 1.74 -9.87
C LYS A 155 11.73 1.73 -11.13
N SER A 156 10.46 1.33 -10.98
CA SER A 156 9.49 1.25 -12.08
C SER A 156 8.80 2.58 -12.39
N GLY A 157 9.12 3.67 -11.66
CA GLY A 157 8.58 5.01 -11.90
C GLY A 157 7.35 5.37 -11.08
N GLY A 158 6.93 4.50 -10.15
CA GLY A 158 5.92 4.86 -9.15
C GLY A 158 6.47 5.86 -8.14
N GLU A 159 5.60 6.57 -7.43
CA GLU A 159 6.00 7.67 -6.57
C GLU A 159 5.09 7.80 -5.35
N LEU A 160 5.66 8.06 -4.19
CA LEU A 160 4.93 8.57 -3.03
C LEU A 160 5.39 9.98 -2.74
N TYR A 161 4.42 10.89 -2.63
CA TYR A 161 4.63 12.26 -2.16
C TYR A 161 3.84 12.48 -0.88
N ALA A 162 4.56 12.70 0.21
CA ALA A 162 4.04 12.92 1.55
C ALA A 162 4.16 14.40 1.92
N VAL A 163 3.04 15.06 2.20
CA VAL A 163 3.02 16.50 2.47
C VAL A 163 1.96 16.82 3.53
N SER A 164 2.26 17.81 4.38
CA SER A 164 1.26 18.31 5.33
C SER A 164 0.29 19.28 4.65
N THR A 165 -0.88 19.47 5.24
CA THR A 165 -1.90 20.41 4.74
C THR A 165 -1.43 21.87 4.74
N GLN A 166 -0.34 22.18 5.45
CA GLN A 166 0.31 23.49 5.44
C GLN A 166 1.43 23.58 4.37
N GLY A 167 1.78 22.46 3.73
CA GLY A 167 2.79 22.40 2.69
C GLY A 167 2.25 22.77 1.31
N GLN A 168 3.14 23.20 0.41
CA GLN A 168 2.76 23.49 -0.97
C GLN A 168 2.60 22.18 -1.75
N VAL A 169 1.42 21.91 -2.28
CA VAL A 169 1.09 20.76 -3.13
C VAL A 169 1.19 21.12 -4.63
N THR A 170 1.85 22.21 -4.97
CA THR A 170 1.97 22.65 -6.35
C THR A 170 2.88 21.71 -7.17
N GLY A 171 2.43 21.33 -8.36
CA GLY A 171 3.24 20.59 -9.34
C GLY A 171 3.26 19.06 -9.17
N PHE A 172 2.48 18.50 -8.25
CA PHE A 172 2.25 17.06 -8.24
C PHE A 172 1.23 16.72 -9.33
N GLY A 173 1.70 16.25 -10.47
CA GLY A 173 0.87 15.76 -11.56
C GLY A 173 0.15 14.47 -11.18
N ALA A 174 -0.88 14.64 -10.38
CA ALA A 174 -1.81 13.59 -9.99
C ALA A 174 -2.85 13.33 -11.10
N GLY A 175 -2.48 13.44 -12.35
CA GLY A 175 -3.45 13.50 -13.42
C GLY A 175 -3.07 12.86 -14.74
N ALA A 176 -2.05 12.10 -14.82
CA ALA A 176 -1.75 11.32 -16.02
C ALA A 176 -2.32 9.92 -15.88
N VAL A 177 -3.52 9.84 -16.22
CA VAL A 177 -4.27 8.91 -17.07
C VAL A 177 -4.52 7.51 -16.56
N ASP A 178 -3.74 6.64 -16.06
CA ASP A 178 -4.16 5.24 -15.86
C ASP A 178 -3.87 4.62 -14.48
N GLU A 179 -3.26 5.35 -13.55
CA GLU A 179 -2.65 4.68 -12.40
C GLU A 179 -2.65 5.51 -11.12
N LEU A 180 -3.69 6.32 -10.90
CA LEU A 180 -3.70 7.22 -9.78
C LEU A 180 -4.46 6.69 -8.58
N SER A 181 -3.78 6.60 -7.45
CA SER A 181 -4.43 6.47 -6.15
C SER A 181 -4.15 7.72 -5.31
N LEU A 182 -5.16 8.53 -5.12
CA LEU A 182 -5.14 9.64 -4.18
C LEU A 182 -5.64 9.15 -2.83
N ILE A 183 -4.77 9.10 -1.83
CA ILE A 183 -5.17 8.82 -0.45
C ILE A 183 -5.09 10.11 0.33
N HIS A 184 -6.23 10.69 0.60
CA HIS A 184 -6.38 11.81 1.52
C HIS A 184 -6.81 11.28 2.88
N ILE A 185 -5.97 11.47 3.89
CA ILE A 185 -6.30 11.14 5.28
C ILE A 185 -6.22 12.41 6.08
N SER A 186 -7.38 12.96 6.41
CA SER A 186 -7.50 13.95 7.46
C SER A 186 -7.75 13.21 8.79
N GLU A 187 -6.81 13.29 9.71
CA GLU A 187 -7.11 12.95 11.09
C GLU A 187 -7.96 14.08 11.69
N PRO A 188 -9.06 13.75 12.42
CA PRO A 188 -9.81 14.78 13.10
C PRO A 188 -8.87 15.48 14.09
N THR A 189 -8.73 16.80 13.92
CA THR A 189 -8.07 17.65 14.91
C THR A 189 -8.76 17.38 16.25
N ARG A 190 -8.01 16.95 17.25
CA ARG A 190 -8.47 16.99 18.64
C ARG A 190 -8.81 18.45 18.91
N ARG A 191 -10.11 18.76 19.04
CA ARG A 191 -10.49 19.98 19.74
C ARG A 191 -10.02 19.78 21.18
N SER A 192 -9.02 20.52 21.59
CA SER A 192 -8.69 20.73 23.00
C SER A 192 -9.86 21.52 23.58
N TYR A 193 -10.62 20.90 24.46
CA TYR A 193 -11.52 21.58 25.36
C TYR A 193 -10.73 22.07 26.55
#